data_fce3cb66f21ee6e9436634bbe5fc6f26
#
_entry.id   fce3cb66f21ee6e9436634bbe5fc6f26
#
_cell.length_a   1.000
_cell.length_b   1.000
_cell.length_c   1.000
_cell.angle_alpha   90.00
_cell.angle_beta   90.00
_cell.angle_gamma   90.00
#
_symmetry.space_group_name_H-M   'P 1'
#
loop_
_entity.id
_entity.type
_entity.pdbx_description
1 polymer ?
#
loop_
_entity_poly.entity_id
_entity_poly.type
_entity_poly.pdbx_seq_one_letter_code
_entity_poly.pdbx_strand_id
1 'polypeptide(L)'
;MDDLRMYICAHNTITGDHPHSDGYFIAAQNENVFDDLSPVIYMNDEFTKKHNICYGEACQIKYVMEHEELIHEYIGFCHYRRFFDDFMEDLGKARDIVDKHGAVYTRTWSSGLMNKVNISIYHSSIFINPLR
;
A
#
# COMPACT_ATOMS: atom_id res chain seq x y z
N MET A 1 -4.56 -9.59 -14.13
CA MET A 1 -3.40 -10.26 -13.48
C MET A 1 -3.84 -10.68 -12.09
N ASP A 2 -4.18 -11.93 -11.95
CA ASP A 2 -4.75 -12.44 -10.69
C ASP A 2 -3.69 -12.70 -9.62
N ASP A 3 -2.43 -12.70 -10.00
CA ASP A 3 -1.27 -12.95 -9.14
C ASP A 3 -0.69 -11.71 -8.45
N LEU A 4 -1.14 -10.53 -8.86
CA LEU A 4 -0.61 -9.24 -8.38
C LEU A 4 -1.68 -8.41 -7.68
N ARG A 5 -1.32 -7.83 -6.54
CA ARG A 5 -2.17 -6.85 -5.85
C ARG A 5 -1.32 -5.73 -5.24
N MET A 6 -1.71 -4.50 -5.51
CA MET A 6 -1.19 -3.32 -4.80
C MET A 6 -2.34 -2.66 -4.05
N TYR A 7 -2.23 -2.61 -2.74
CA TYR A 7 -3.22 -1.97 -1.87
C TYR A 7 -2.81 -0.53 -1.58
N ILE A 8 -3.61 0.41 -2.05
CA ILE A 8 -3.45 1.83 -1.74
C ILE A 8 -4.16 2.09 -0.42
N CYS A 9 -3.41 2.23 0.66
CA CYS A 9 -3.95 2.46 1.98
C CYS A 9 -4.48 3.88 2.12
N ALA A 10 -5.78 4.04 2.33
CA ALA A 10 -6.45 5.32 2.38
C ALA A 10 -7.39 5.44 3.58
N HIS A 11 -7.36 6.58 4.26
CA HIS A 11 -8.35 6.99 5.26
C HIS A 11 -9.21 8.16 4.78
N ASN A 12 -8.81 8.78 3.68
CA ASN A 12 -9.58 9.79 2.95
C ASN A 12 -9.65 9.41 1.46
N THR A 13 -10.67 9.89 0.78
CA THR A 13 -10.78 9.78 -0.67
C THR A 13 -9.56 10.42 -1.33
N ILE A 14 -8.99 9.74 -2.32
CA ILE A 14 -7.82 10.23 -3.05
C ILE A 14 -8.24 11.40 -3.93
N THR A 15 -7.55 12.51 -3.79
CA THR A 15 -7.74 13.67 -4.64
C THR A 15 -6.55 13.80 -5.59
N GLY A 16 -6.83 13.98 -6.87
CA GLY A 16 -5.81 14.01 -7.90
C GLY A 16 -5.58 12.67 -8.58
N ASP A 17 -4.55 12.60 -9.40
CA ASP A 17 -4.20 11.40 -10.13
C ASP A 17 -3.57 10.35 -9.23
N HIS A 18 -3.93 9.09 -9.46
CA HIS A 18 -3.36 7.95 -8.74
C HIS A 18 -3.29 6.72 -9.66
N PRO A 19 -2.43 5.74 -9.34
CA PRO A 19 -2.36 4.52 -10.13
C PRO A 19 -3.68 3.73 -10.02
N HIS A 20 -4.19 3.29 -11.15
CA HIS A 20 -5.45 2.54 -11.27
C HIS A 20 -5.41 1.46 -12.34
N SER A 21 -4.22 1.11 -12.81
CA SER A 21 -4.06 -0.02 -13.72
C SER A 21 -4.44 -1.33 -13.04
N ASP A 22 -4.52 -2.40 -13.83
CA ASP A 22 -4.89 -3.72 -13.33
C ASP A 22 -4.02 -4.13 -12.13
N GLY A 23 -4.64 -4.65 -11.08
CA GLY A 23 -3.98 -5.06 -9.84
C GLY A 23 -3.99 -4.01 -8.71
N TYR A 24 -4.37 -2.77 -8.97
CA TYR A 24 -4.50 -1.75 -7.92
C TYR A 24 -5.88 -1.78 -7.24
N PHE A 25 -5.87 -1.73 -5.91
CA PHE A 25 -7.06 -1.72 -5.06
C PHE A 25 -6.92 -0.65 -3.98
N ILE A 26 -8.02 0.01 -3.67
CA ILE A 26 -8.07 0.95 -2.54
C ILE A 26 -8.38 0.17 -1.27
N ALA A 27 -7.46 0.15 -0.33
CA ALA A 27 -7.66 -0.38 1.01
C ALA A 27 -8.15 0.75 1.93
N ALA A 28 -9.47 0.83 2.11
CA ALA A 28 -10.12 1.93 2.79
C ALA A 28 -10.33 1.64 4.28
N GLN A 29 -9.94 2.55 5.16
CA GLN A 29 -10.17 2.46 6.61
C GLN A 29 -11.60 2.76 7.03
N ASN A 30 -12.39 3.41 6.18
CA ASN A 30 -13.76 3.80 6.51
C ASN A 30 -14.61 3.95 5.26
N GLU A 31 -15.91 4.06 5.46
CA GLU A 31 -16.91 4.11 4.39
C GLU A 31 -16.96 5.44 3.62
N ASN A 32 -16.24 6.46 4.08
CA ASN A 32 -16.16 7.75 3.39
C ASN A 32 -15.18 7.74 2.22
N VAL A 33 -14.33 6.73 2.15
CA VAL A 33 -13.40 6.56 1.03
C VAL A 33 -14.12 5.89 -0.12
N PHE A 34 -14.16 6.55 -1.28
CA PHE A 34 -14.65 5.95 -2.51
C PHE A 34 -13.73 6.27 -3.68
N ASP A 35 -13.80 5.48 -4.74
CA ASP A 35 -13.04 5.69 -5.95
C ASP A 35 -13.77 5.14 -7.16
N ASP A 36 -13.71 5.85 -8.29
CA ASP A 36 -14.36 5.43 -9.53
C ASP A 36 -13.42 4.65 -10.48
N LEU A 37 -12.11 4.68 -10.19
CA LEU A 37 -11.07 4.13 -11.06
C LEU A 37 -10.57 2.77 -10.61
N SER A 38 -10.57 2.51 -9.31
CA SER A 38 -10.08 1.27 -8.72
C SER A 38 -11.09 0.66 -7.75
N PRO A 39 -11.16 -0.67 -7.65
CA PRO A 39 -12.00 -1.32 -6.64
C PRO A 39 -11.63 -0.89 -5.22
N VAL A 40 -12.64 -0.67 -4.39
CA VAL A 40 -12.47 -0.30 -2.99
C VAL A 40 -12.80 -1.48 -2.09
N ILE A 41 -11.88 -1.82 -1.18
CA ILE A 41 -12.07 -2.82 -0.14
C ILE A 41 -12.08 -2.11 1.20
N TYR A 42 -13.20 -2.21 1.93
CA TYR A 42 -13.35 -1.59 3.24
C TYR A 42 -12.77 -2.50 4.32
N MET A 43 -11.69 -2.02 4.95
CA MET A 43 -10.97 -2.71 6.02
C MET A 43 -11.25 -2.01 7.35
N ASN A 44 -12.53 -2.00 7.73
CA ASN A 44 -13.04 -1.25 8.89
C ASN A 44 -13.50 -2.18 10.02
N ASP A 45 -12.75 -3.24 10.28
CA ASP A 45 -12.98 -4.14 11.40
C ASP A 45 -12.83 -3.44 12.77
N GLU A 46 -13.18 -4.12 13.84
CA GLU A 46 -13.12 -3.57 15.20
C GLU A 46 -11.71 -3.11 15.60
N PHE A 47 -10.68 -3.84 15.18
CA PHE A 47 -9.30 -3.47 15.43
C PHE A 47 -8.95 -2.16 14.73
N THR A 48 -9.27 -2.02 13.46
CA THR A 48 -9.01 -0.80 12.67
C THR A 48 -9.76 0.40 13.25
N LYS A 49 -11.04 0.25 13.57
CA LYS A 49 -11.85 1.32 14.18
C LYS A 49 -11.24 1.81 15.49
N LYS A 50 -10.69 0.91 16.29
CA LYS A 50 -10.12 1.24 17.60
C LYS A 50 -8.71 1.81 17.52
N HIS A 51 -7.90 1.37 16.57
CA HIS A 51 -6.45 1.60 16.57
C HIS A 51 -5.90 2.40 15.39
N ASN A 52 -6.73 2.81 14.41
CA ASN A 52 -6.27 3.51 13.22
C ASN A 52 -5.52 4.82 13.52
N ILE A 53 -5.86 5.51 14.59
CA ILE A 53 -5.18 6.75 15.00
C ILE A 53 -3.72 6.47 15.39
N CYS A 54 -3.46 5.34 16.04
CA CYS A 54 -2.14 4.99 16.54
C CYS A 54 -1.28 4.26 15.49
N TYR A 55 -1.90 3.37 14.72
CA TYR A 55 -1.18 2.47 13.82
C TYR A 55 -1.32 2.83 12.34
N GLY A 56 -2.24 3.74 11.99
CA GLY A 56 -2.42 4.20 10.61
C GLY A 56 -2.60 3.04 9.64
N GLU A 57 -1.83 3.04 8.57
CA GLU A 57 -1.87 2.03 7.51
C GLU A 57 -1.46 0.62 7.94
N ALA A 58 -0.79 0.47 9.08
CA ALA A 58 -0.50 -0.86 9.62
C ALA A 58 -1.79 -1.66 9.91
N CYS A 59 -2.91 -0.98 10.16
CA CYS A 59 -4.21 -1.63 10.30
C CYS A 59 -4.65 -2.32 9.01
N GLN A 60 -4.47 -1.69 7.85
CA GLN A 60 -4.82 -2.30 6.56
C GLN A 60 -3.87 -3.46 6.22
N ILE A 61 -2.59 -3.29 6.47
CA ILE A 61 -1.60 -4.37 6.29
C ILE A 61 -1.98 -5.59 7.13
N LYS A 62 -2.28 -5.38 8.41
CA LYS A 62 -2.76 -6.44 9.30
C LYS A 62 -4.01 -7.10 8.76
N TYR A 63 -4.99 -6.32 8.33
CA TYR A 63 -6.24 -6.84 7.77
C TYR A 63 -5.97 -7.76 6.57
N VAL A 64 -5.18 -7.32 5.61
CA VAL A 64 -4.81 -8.14 4.44
C VAL A 64 -4.13 -9.43 4.87
N MET A 65 -3.18 -9.36 5.80
CA MET A 65 -2.42 -10.54 6.24
C MET A 65 -3.27 -11.56 7.03
N GLU A 66 -4.41 -11.16 7.55
CA GLU A 66 -5.36 -12.04 8.27
C GLU A 66 -6.47 -12.60 7.36
N HIS A 67 -6.58 -12.16 6.12
CA HIS A 67 -7.60 -12.58 5.17
C HIS A 67 -6.95 -13.25 3.96
N GLU A 68 -6.94 -14.58 3.94
CA GLU A 68 -6.26 -15.39 2.91
C GLU A 68 -6.71 -15.02 1.49
N GLU A 69 -7.98 -14.65 1.31
CA GLU A 69 -8.54 -14.24 0.02
C GLU A 69 -7.94 -12.92 -0.52
N LEU A 70 -7.28 -12.15 0.34
CA LEU A 70 -6.60 -10.90 -0.03
C LEU A 70 -5.10 -11.08 -0.28
N ILE A 71 -4.56 -12.26 0.04
CA ILE A 71 -3.14 -12.57 -0.17
C ILE A 71 -2.97 -13.14 -1.58
N HIS A 72 -2.12 -12.50 -2.36
CA HIS A 72 -1.75 -12.91 -3.71
C HIS A 72 -0.26 -13.27 -3.77
N GLU A 73 0.17 -13.89 -4.86
CA GLU A 73 1.57 -14.28 -5.03
C GLU A 73 2.51 -13.08 -4.87
N TYR A 74 2.09 -11.92 -5.40
CA TYR A 74 2.79 -10.65 -5.21
C TYR A 74 1.84 -9.64 -4.61
N ILE A 75 2.19 -9.10 -3.48
CA ILE A 75 1.41 -8.06 -2.81
C ILE A 75 2.27 -6.84 -2.48
N GLY A 76 1.64 -5.70 -2.50
CA GLY A 76 2.26 -4.47 -2.13
C GLY A 76 1.30 -3.54 -1.38
N PHE A 77 1.89 -2.61 -0.69
CA PHE A 77 1.17 -1.56 0.03
C PHE A 77 1.80 -0.22 -0.30
N CYS A 78 0.98 0.77 -0.57
CA CYS A 78 1.41 2.15 -0.69
C CYS A 78 0.44 3.08 0.03
N HIS A 79 0.93 4.24 0.38
CA HIS A 79 0.10 5.28 0.99
C HIS A 79 -0.67 6.03 -0.09
N TYR A 80 -1.90 6.48 0.19
CA TYR A 80 -2.78 7.18 -0.76
C TYR A 80 -2.23 8.53 -1.28
N ARG A 81 -1.09 8.99 -0.77
CA ARG A 81 -0.38 10.18 -1.25
C ARG A 81 1.04 9.90 -1.74
N ARG A 82 1.46 8.62 -1.77
CA ARG A 82 2.83 8.24 -2.15
C ARG A 82 2.79 6.92 -2.88
N PHE A 83 3.09 6.96 -4.17
CA PHE A 83 3.02 5.82 -5.07
C PHE A 83 4.40 5.47 -5.62
N PHE A 84 4.51 4.28 -6.18
CA PHE A 84 5.65 3.91 -7.01
C PHE A 84 5.44 4.51 -8.41
N ASP A 85 6.18 5.55 -8.76
CA ASP A 85 6.05 6.22 -10.04
C ASP A 85 6.28 5.27 -11.23
N ASP A 86 7.26 4.37 -11.10
CA ASP A 86 7.61 3.41 -12.15
C ASP A 86 6.52 2.36 -12.43
N PHE A 87 5.56 2.21 -11.53
CA PHE A 87 4.52 1.17 -11.60
C PHE A 87 3.11 1.75 -11.75
N MET A 88 2.95 3.05 -11.89
CA MET A 88 1.63 3.68 -11.98
C MET A 88 0.81 3.14 -13.16
N GLU A 89 1.44 2.87 -14.30
CA GLU A 89 0.79 2.39 -15.51
C GLU A 89 0.85 0.87 -15.68
N ASP A 90 1.89 0.24 -15.15
CA ASP A 90 2.13 -1.20 -15.31
C ASP A 90 2.75 -1.81 -14.05
N LEU A 91 1.90 -2.35 -13.21
CA LEU A 91 2.32 -3.03 -11.97
C LEU A 91 3.11 -4.33 -12.25
N GLY A 92 2.98 -4.92 -13.44
CA GLY A 92 3.72 -6.12 -13.83
C GLY A 92 5.24 -5.97 -13.80
N LYS A 93 5.75 -4.76 -13.97
CA LYS A 93 7.18 -4.47 -13.83
C LYS A 93 7.70 -4.73 -12.41
N ALA A 94 6.87 -4.56 -11.40
CA ALA A 94 7.25 -4.82 -10.02
C ALA A 94 7.54 -6.29 -9.76
N ARG A 95 6.82 -7.20 -10.40
CA ARG A 95 7.04 -8.65 -10.29
C ARG A 95 8.46 -9.03 -10.69
N ASP A 96 8.93 -8.56 -11.84
CA ASP A 96 10.25 -8.88 -12.35
C ASP A 96 11.36 -8.43 -11.40
N ILE A 97 11.16 -7.27 -10.76
CA ILE A 97 12.12 -6.73 -9.78
C ILE A 97 12.09 -7.55 -8.49
N VAL A 98 10.90 -7.92 -8.02
CA VAL A 98 10.75 -8.76 -6.81
C VAL A 98 11.35 -10.14 -7.03
N ASP A 99 11.14 -10.77 -8.18
CA ASP A 99 11.72 -12.06 -8.52
C ASP A 99 13.25 -12.02 -8.49
N LYS A 100 13.82 -10.92 -8.94
CA LYS A 100 15.27 -10.72 -8.99
C LYS A 100 15.88 -10.31 -7.65
N HIS A 101 15.18 -9.49 -6.86
CA HIS A 101 15.74 -8.79 -5.69
C HIS A 101 15.00 -9.09 -4.37
N GLY A 102 13.87 -9.77 -4.39
CA GLY A 102 13.08 -10.14 -3.21
C GLY A 102 12.05 -9.12 -2.79
N ALA A 103 12.32 -7.83 -2.94
CA ALA A 103 11.39 -6.77 -2.58
C ALA A 103 11.67 -5.47 -3.33
N VAL A 104 10.65 -4.63 -3.42
CA VAL A 104 10.73 -3.24 -3.89
C VAL A 104 10.14 -2.34 -2.81
N TYR A 105 10.80 -1.25 -2.52
CA TYR A 105 10.31 -0.25 -1.58
C TYR A 105 10.70 1.16 -2.04
N THR A 106 9.95 2.16 -1.59
CA THR A 106 10.25 3.55 -1.92
C THR A 106 11.58 3.97 -1.29
N ARG A 107 12.30 4.80 -2.01
CA ARG A 107 13.53 5.39 -1.48
C ARG A 107 13.21 6.19 -0.22
N THR A 108 13.95 5.93 0.83
CA THR A 108 13.87 6.74 2.04
C THR A 108 14.51 8.11 1.81
N TRP A 109 13.90 9.12 2.37
CA TRP A 109 14.46 10.46 2.39
C TRP A 109 14.36 11.06 3.80
N SER A 110 15.28 11.93 4.13
CA SER A 110 15.24 12.71 5.36
C SER A 110 15.52 14.16 5.05
N SER A 111 14.84 15.08 5.74
CA SER A 111 15.22 16.49 5.70
C SER A 111 16.48 16.69 6.54
N GLY A 112 17.22 17.77 6.27
CA GLY A 112 18.41 18.12 7.06
C GLY A 112 18.12 18.30 8.56
N LEU A 113 16.91 18.73 8.91
CA LEU A 113 16.46 18.83 10.31
C LEU A 113 16.25 17.44 10.93
N MET A 114 15.66 16.52 10.20
CA MET A 114 15.43 15.14 10.65
C MET A 114 16.73 14.40 10.91
N ASN A 115 17.75 14.63 10.09
CA ASN A 115 19.08 14.04 10.32
C ASN A 115 19.69 14.42 11.67
N LYS A 116 19.42 15.64 12.14
CA LYS A 116 19.94 16.14 13.43
C LYS A 116 19.24 15.53 14.63
N VAL A 117 17.99 15.10 14.50
CA VAL A 117 17.20 14.51 15.59
C VAL A 117 17.06 13.00 15.50
N ASN A 118 17.74 12.37 14.55
CA ASN A 118 17.78 10.92 14.40
C ASN A 118 16.39 10.28 14.34
N ILE A 119 15.47 10.90 13.63
CA ILE A 119 14.10 10.43 13.46
C ILE A 119 14.05 9.24 12.51
N SER A 120 13.19 8.30 12.85
CA SER A 120 12.93 7.09 12.09
C SER A 120 12.67 7.36 10.60
N ILE A 121 13.28 6.54 9.79
CA ILE A 121 13.12 6.54 8.34
C ILE A 121 11.82 5.81 7.99
N TYR A 122 10.96 6.43 7.17
CA TYR A 122 9.72 5.84 6.72
C TYR A 122 9.89 5.09 5.41
N HIS A 123 9.38 3.87 5.38
CA HIS A 123 9.03 3.18 4.14
C HIS A 123 7.51 3.27 3.97
N SER A 124 7.06 4.05 3.01
CA SER A 124 5.63 4.25 2.78
C SER A 124 5.04 3.32 1.73
N SER A 125 5.88 2.56 1.05
CA SER A 125 5.45 1.64 0.00
C SER A 125 6.38 0.44 -0.07
N ILE A 126 5.80 -0.74 -0.18
CA ILE A 126 6.52 -2.00 -0.31
C ILE A 126 5.77 -2.92 -1.27
N PHE A 127 6.50 -3.70 -2.05
CA PHE A 127 5.99 -4.77 -2.90
C PHE A 127 6.85 -6.01 -2.74
N ILE A 128 6.24 -7.13 -2.43
CA ILE A 128 6.92 -8.39 -2.09
C ILE A 128 6.16 -9.59 -2.61
N ASN A 129 6.83 -10.75 -2.60
CA ASN A 129 6.18 -12.05 -2.64
C ASN A 129 6.12 -12.60 -1.20
N PRO A 130 4.95 -12.59 -0.54
CA PRO A 130 4.84 -12.95 0.87
C PRO A 130 5.04 -14.44 1.14
N LEU A 131 5.05 -15.28 0.09
CA LEU A 131 5.24 -16.73 0.20
C LEU A 131 6.71 -17.15 0.04
N ARG A 132 7.56 -16.23 -0.22
CA ARG A 132 9.01 -16.38 -0.23
C ARG A 132 9.60 -15.80 1.03
#